data_626dfdd832f70c72f55d8acfea3172a3
#
_entry.id   626dfdd832f70c72f55d8acfea3172a3
#
_cell.length_a   1.000
_cell.length_b   1.000
_cell.length_c   1.000
_cell.angle_alpha   90.00
_cell.angle_beta   90.00
_cell.angle_gamma   90.00
#
_symmetry.space_group_name_H-M   'P 1'
#
loop_
_entity.id
_entity.type
_entity.pdbx_description
1 polymer ?
#
loop_
_entity_poly.entity_id
_entity_poly.type
_entity_poly.pdbx_seq_one_letter_code
_entity_poly.pdbx_strand_id
1 'polypeptide(L)' 'MEEYVICKVDISNSLTKNKKYKLCLPYNTYFSYVVLYDDFGEEITDFKTNYILLSDYRKQQISKILNHV' A
#
# COMPACT_ATOMS: atom_id res chain seq x y z
N MET A 1 2.71 15.65 -4.79
CA MET A 1 2.91 14.98 -3.50
C MET A 1 2.99 13.47 -3.73
N GLU A 2 4.00 12.84 -3.17
CA GLU A 2 4.17 11.40 -3.35
C GLU A 2 3.31 10.64 -2.36
N GLU A 3 2.64 9.59 -2.84
CA GLU A 3 1.84 8.70 -2.02
C GLU A 3 2.41 7.30 -2.06
N TYR A 4 2.34 6.61 -0.92
CA TYR A 4 2.85 5.26 -0.77
C TYR A 4 1.78 4.36 -0.17
N VAL A 5 1.86 3.08 -0.50
CA VAL A 5 1.00 2.03 0.06
C VAL A 5 1.86 0.92 0.62
N ILE A 6 1.30 0.16 1.56
CA ILE A 6 1.91 -1.05 2.10
C ILE A 6 1.17 -2.24 1.50
N CYS A 7 1.93 -3.20 0.95
CA CYS A 7 1.35 -4.44 0.44
C CYS A 7 0.93 -5.33 1.61
N LYS A 8 -0.32 -5.79 1.59
CA LYS A 8 -0.89 -6.57 2.70
C LYS A 8 -0.80 -8.08 2.48
N VAL A 9 -0.55 -8.51 1.25
CA VAL A 9 -0.61 -9.93 0.88
C VAL A 9 0.56 -10.31 -0.01
N ASP A 10 0.90 -11.60 -0.02
CA ASP A 10 1.89 -12.15 -0.95
C ASP A 10 1.19 -12.48 -2.27
N ILE A 11 1.34 -11.59 -3.26
CA ILE A 11 0.63 -11.71 -4.53
C ILE A 11 1.52 -12.33 -5.60
N SER A 12 2.79 -11.91 -5.65
CA SER A 12 3.71 -12.33 -6.70
C SER A 12 5.15 -12.16 -6.25
N ASN A 13 6.09 -12.61 -7.11
CA ASN A 13 7.52 -12.45 -6.84
C ASN A 13 7.98 -11.00 -6.94
N SER A 14 7.18 -10.12 -7.53
CA SER A 14 7.53 -8.70 -7.69
C SER A 14 6.94 -7.80 -6.60
N LEU A 15 6.17 -8.38 -5.67
CA LEU A 15 5.53 -7.63 -4.59
C LEU A 15 5.73 -8.36 -3.26
N THR A 16 6.33 -7.68 -2.31
CA THR A 16 6.67 -8.24 -1.00
C THR A 16 5.67 -7.76 0.05
N LYS A 17 5.11 -8.70 0.82
CA LYS A 17 4.19 -8.38 1.91
C LYS A 17 4.87 -7.48 2.93
N ASN A 18 4.14 -6.49 3.42
CA ASN A 18 4.58 -5.49 4.40
C ASN A 18 5.61 -4.49 3.88
N LYS A 19 5.92 -4.52 2.59
CA LYS A 19 6.83 -3.56 1.98
C LYS A 19 6.08 -2.33 1.48
N LYS A 20 6.75 -1.19 1.51
CA LYS A 20 6.22 0.09 1.02
C LYS A 20 6.45 0.22 -0.49
N TYR A 21 5.40 0.64 -1.21
CA TYR A 21 5.46 0.87 -2.66
C TYR A 21 4.94 2.25 -2.99
N LYS A 22 5.58 2.90 -3.97
CA LYS A 22 5.18 4.23 -4.43
C LYS A 22 4.04 4.10 -5.44
N LEU A 23 3.00 4.92 -5.28
CA LEU A 23 1.92 5.00 -6.26
C LEU A 23 2.35 5.81 -7.47
N CYS A 24 1.99 5.32 -8.68
CA CYS A 24 2.19 6.04 -9.93
C CYS A 24 1.17 7.14 -10.11
N LEU A 25 -0.07 6.89 -9.66
CA LEU A 25 -1.19 7.82 -9.75
C LEU A 25 -1.73 8.09 -8.34
N PRO A 26 -2.33 9.28 -8.11
CA PRO A 26 -2.91 9.57 -6.80
C PRO A 26 -3.96 8.53 -6.39
N TYR A 27 -3.98 8.20 -5.11
CA TYR A 27 -4.97 7.30 -4.55
C TYR A 27 -6.36 7.90 -4.72
N ASN A 28 -7.29 7.10 -5.27
CA ASN A 28 -8.66 7.53 -5.50
C ASN A 28 -9.62 6.53 -4.89
N THR A 29 -10.47 7.00 -3.97
CA THR A 29 -11.43 6.14 -3.26
C THR A 29 -12.55 5.61 -4.17
N TYR A 30 -12.76 6.24 -5.32
CA TYR A 30 -13.78 5.80 -6.28
C TYR A 30 -13.35 4.60 -7.12
N PHE A 31 -12.03 4.37 -7.27
CA PHE A 31 -11.52 3.26 -8.04
C PHE A 31 -11.26 2.05 -7.14
N SER A 32 -11.48 0.85 -7.69
CA SER A 32 -11.21 -0.41 -6.99
C SER A 32 -9.78 -0.89 -7.18
N TYR A 33 -8.95 -0.15 -7.89
CA TYR A 33 -7.57 -0.52 -8.19
C TYR A 33 -6.61 0.62 -7.89
N VAL A 34 -5.33 0.27 -7.77
CA VAL A 34 -4.23 1.22 -7.65
C VAL A 34 -3.18 0.92 -8.71
N VAL A 35 -2.42 1.94 -9.10
CA VAL A 35 -1.30 1.81 -10.04
C VAL A 35 -0.04 2.16 -9.26
N LEU A 36 0.91 1.23 -9.20
CA LEU A 36 2.12 1.37 -8.38
C LEU A 36 3.33 0.79 -9.10
N TYR A 37 4.52 1.08 -8.58
CA TYR A 37 5.76 0.49 -9.04
C TYR A 37 6.08 -0.74 -8.20
N ASP A 38 6.39 -1.86 -8.86
CA ASP A 38 6.75 -3.11 -8.18
C ASP A 38 8.22 -3.12 -7.73
N ASP A 39 8.71 -4.28 -7.26
CA ASP A 39 10.09 -4.43 -6.80
C ASP A 39 11.12 -4.24 -7.92
N PHE A 40 10.70 -4.39 -9.16
CA PHE A 40 11.58 -4.20 -10.33
C PHE A 40 11.45 -2.81 -10.94
N GLY A 41 10.64 -1.94 -10.34
CA GLY A 41 10.42 -0.60 -10.84
C GLY A 41 9.44 -0.53 -12.01
N GLU A 42 8.71 -1.61 -12.26
CA GLU A 42 7.69 -1.64 -13.33
C GLU A 42 6.35 -1.15 -12.81
N GLU A 43 5.64 -0.41 -13.67
CA GLU A 43 4.30 0.06 -13.36
C GLU A 43 3.30 -1.10 -13.48
N ILE A 44 2.57 -1.36 -12.41
CA ILE A 44 1.56 -2.40 -12.38
C ILE A 44 0.24 -1.85 -11.85
N THR A 45 -0.86 -2.52 -12.21
CA THR A 45 -2.20 -2.22 -11.71
C THR A 45 -2.69 -3.42 -10.90
N ASP A 46 -3.20 -3.19 -9.70
CA ASP A 46 -3.69 -4.26 -8.83
C ASP A 46 -4.88 -3.78 -8.02
N PHE A 47 -5.60 -4.72 -7.41
CA PHE A 47 -6.75 -4.40 -6.58
C PHE A 47 -6.33 -3.64 -5.33
N LYS A 48 -7.01 -2.54 -5.06
CA LYS A 48 -6.71 -1.67 -3.94
C LYS A 48 -6.87 -2.38 -2.58
N THR A 49 -7.70 -3.43 -2.51
CA THR A 49 -7.90 -4.22 -1.29
C THR A 49 -6.65 -4.97 -0.85
N ASN A 50 -5.67 -5.16 -1.75
CA ASN A 50 -4.40 -5.81 -1.42
C ASN A 50 -3.39 -4.86 -0.76
N TYR A 51 -3.76 -3.59 -0.60
CA TYR A 51 -2.86 -2.54 -0.10
C TYR A 51 -3.56 -1.68 0.93
N ILE A 52 -2.76 -0.98 1.73
CA ILE A 52 -3.26 0.04 2.65
C ILE A 52 -2.40 1.30 2.46
N LEU A 53 -3.04 2.47 2.44
CA LEU A 53 -2.30 3.73 2.38
C LEU A 53 -1.33 3.83 3.56
N LEU A 54 -0.12 4.33 3.31
CA LEU A 54 0.90 4.45 4.35
C LEU A 54 0.40 5.28 5.54
N SER A 55 -0.35 6.35 5.28
CA SER A 55 -0.92 7.18 6.33
C SER A 55 -1.90 6.40 7.22
N ASP A 56 -2.73 5.54 6.61
CA ASP A 56 -3.67 4.71 7.36
C ASP A 56 -2.96 3.61 8.13
N TYR A 57 -1.92 3.04 7.54
CA TYR A 57 -1.08 2.04 8.19
C TYR A 57 -0.44 2.62 9.46
N ARG A 58 0.09 3.82 9.39
CA ARG A 58 0.69 4.50 10.53
C ARG A 58 -0.33 4.75 11.62
N LYS A 59 -1.55 5.17 11.27
CA LYS A 59 -2.63 5.36 12.23
C LYS A 59 -2.99 4.08 12.95
N GLN A 60 -3.04 2.96 12.22
CA GLN A 60 -3.32 1.65 12.80
C GLN A 60 -2.23 1.23 13.80
N GLN A 61 -0.96 1.48 13.47
CA GLN A 61 0.16 1.16 14.37
C GLN A 61 0.11 1.98 15.65
N ILE A 62 -0.19 3.26 15.56
CA ILE A 62 -0.34 4.14 16.72
C ILE A 62 -1.50 3.67 17.60
N SER A 63 -2.63 3.32 16.99
CA SER A 63 -3.81 2.83 17.71
C SER A 63 -3.50 1.53 18.47
N LYS A 64 -2.73 0.62 17.87
CA LYS A 64 -2.32 -0.62 18.54
C LYS A 64 -1.45 -0.34 19.76
N ILE A 65 -0.53 0.60 19.67
CA ILE A 65 0.34 0.99 20.77
C ILE A 65 -0.50 1.57 21.91
N LEU A 66 -1.44 2.45 21.60
CA LEU A 66 -2.31 3.08 22.62
C LEU A 66 -3.23 2.07 23.28
N ASN A 67 -3.67 1.03 22.57
CA ASN A 67 -4.55 0.01 23.13
C ASN A 67 -3.84 -1.01 24.01
N HIS A 68 -2.52 -0.97 24.07
CA HIS A 68 -1.73 -1.86 24.92
C HIS A 68 -1.32 -1.23 26.25
N VAL A 69 -1.72 -0.01 26.49
CA VAL A 69 -1.38 0.72 27.71
C VAL A 69 -2.43 0.48 28.80
#